data_a82a97e5cb9dc5d9e11dbfb9ac20650e
#
_entry.id   a82a97e5cb9dc5d9e11dbfb9ac20650e
#
_cell.length_a   1.000
_cell.length_b   1.000
_cell.length_c   1.000
_cell.angle_alpha   90.00
_cell.angle_beta   90.00
_cell.angle_gamma   90.00
#
_symmetry.space_group_name_H-M   'P 1'
#
loop_
_entity.id
_entity.type
_entity.pdbx_description
1 polymer ?
#
loop_
_entity_poly.entity_id
_entity_poly.type
_entity_poly.pdbx_seq_one_letter_code
_entity_poly.pdbx_strand_id
1 'polypeptide(L)'
;MKKDFDGWNKVKKSLHQSAERPAYYYSREIWWCSTGTNIGNELDGKGERHDRPILIVRRFNVETFFGVCLIGHERKGKYYFSVGKVDHRDAVANLSQVRLYDSTRLIRKIGTLDEATFKRFQKALSGVLFGNNLPPFGGEAEANM
;
A
#
# COMPACT_ATOMS: atom_id res chain seq x y z
N MET A 1 3.47 -19.11 13.64
CA MET A 1 3.15 -17.83 14.30
C MET A 1 1.65 -17.67 14.43
N LYS A 2 1.18 -17.33 15.60
CA LYS A 2 -0.24 -17.17 15.86
C LYS A 2 -0.68 -15.74 15.54
N LYS A 3 -1.74 -15.59 14.74
CA LYS A 3 -2.29 -14.29 14.36
C LYS A 3 -3.72 -14.15 14.88
N ASP A 4 -4.11 -12.92 15.20
CA ASP A 4 -5.44 -12.61 15.74
C ASP A 4 -6.46 -12.39 14.60
N PHE A 5 -6.84 -13.46 13.94
CA PHE A 5 -7.86 -13.40 12.88
C PHE A 5 -9.24 -13.04 13.44
N ASP A 6 -9.55 -13.46 14.64
CA ASP A 6 -10.88 -13.18 15.23
C ASP A 6 -11.06 -11.70 15.52
N GLY A 7 -10.03 -11.06 16.09
CA GLY A 7 -10.06 -9.61 16.30
C GLY A 7 -10.16 -8.84 14.99
N TRP A 8 -9.41 -9.28 13.99
CA TRP A 8 -9.48 -8.67 12.66
C TRP A 8 -10.87 -8.84 12.05
N ASN A 9 -11.48 -10.00 12.21
CA ASN A 9 -12.81 -10.23 11.64
C ASN A 9 -13.84 -9.26 12.19
N LYS A 10 -13.76 -8.91 13.47
CA LYS A 10 -14.63 -7.90 14.08
C LYS A 10 -14.44 -6.52 13.45
N VAL A 11 -13.19 -6.10 13.31
CA VAL A 11 -12.84 -4.81 12.68
C VAL A 11 -13.30 -4.78 11.24
N LYS A 12 -13.04 -5.85 10.50
CA LYS A 12 -13.43 -5.98 9.09
C LYS A 12 -14.93 -5.84 8.90
N LYS A 13 -15.73 -6.51 9.72
CA LYS A 13 -17.19 -6.39 9.68
C LYS A 13 -17.65 -4.97 9.95
N SER A 14 -17.05 -4.32 10.94
CA SER A 14 -17.38 -2.92 11.27
C SER A 14 -17.09 -1.98 10.12
N LEU A 15 -15.92 -2.11 9.48
CA LEU A 15 -15.54 -1.31 8.32
C LEU A 15 -16.52 -1.52 7.16
N HIS A 16 -16.87 -2.76 6.90
CA HIS A 16 -17.79 -3.08 5.82
C HIS A 16 -19.19 -2.51 6.07
N GLN A 17 -19.68 -2.62 7.29
CA GLN A 17 -21.03 -2.18 7.66
C GLN A 17 -21.16 -0.66 7.71
N SER A 18 -20.13 0.05 8.18
CA SER A 18 -20.19 1.50 8.29
C SER A 18 -20.19 2.18 6.92
N ALA A 19 -19.49 1.59 5.95
CA ALA A 19 -19.32 2.12 4.59
C ALA A 19 -18.83 3.57 4.56
N GLU A 20 -18.26 4.08 5.66
CA GLU A 20 -17.67 5.41 5.71
C GLU A 20 -16.33 5.41 4.99
N ARG A 21 -16.14 6.40 4.12
CA ARG A 21 -14.89 6.56 3.38
C ARG A 21 -14.54 8.03 3.22
N PRO A 22 -13.25 8.38 3.10
CA PRO A 22 -12.91 9.77 2.83
C PRO A 22 -13.44 10.19 1.47
N ALA A 23 -13.99 11.41 1.41
CA ALA A 23 -14.47 11.97 0.15
C ALA A 23 -13.31 12.23 -0.83
N TYR A 24 -12.15 12.59 -0.30
CA TYR A 24 -10.99 12.96 -1.08
C TYR A 24 -9.75 12.25 -0.57
N TYR A 25 -9.11 11.48 -1.43
CA TYR A 25 -7.78 10.92 -1.23
C TYR A 25 -7.14 10.73 -2.59
N TYR A 26 -5.82 10.82 -2.67
CA TYR A 26 -5.13 10.87 -3.95
C TYR A 26 -3.84 10.07 -3.95
N SER A 27 -3.38 9.70 -5.13
CA SER A 27 -2.07 9.09 -5.32
C SER A 27 -0.97 9.96 -4.71
N ARG A 28 0.10 9.35 -4.22
CA ARG A 28 1.21 9.94 -3.48
C ARG A 28 0.90 10.24 -2.01
N GLU A 29 -0.35 10.21 -1.61
CA GLU A 29 -0.69 10.42 -0.19
C GLU A 29 -0.35 9.21 0.65
N ILE A 30 0.02 9.48 1.89
CA ILE A 30 0.30 8.45 2.89
C ILE A 30 -0.79 8.55 3.95
N TRP A 31 -1.43 7.43 4.23
CA TRP A 31 -2.55 7.34 5.16
C TRP A 31 -2.34 6.21 6.15
N TRP A 32 -2.84 6.37 7.37
CA TRP A 32 -3.11 5.22 8.23
C TRP A 32 -4.24 4.42 7.60
N CYS A 33 -4.02 3.11 7.47
CA CYS A 33 -4.95 2.23 6.76
C CYS A 33 -5.10 0.94 7.54
N SER A 34 -6.34 0.50 7.72
CA SER A 34 -6.65 -0.79 8.36
C SER A 34 -6.36 -1.90 7.36
N THR A 35 -5.14 -2.41 7.36
CA THR A 35 -4.66 -3.40 6.38
C THR A 35 -5.00 -4.83 6.75
N GLY A 36 -5.35 -5.06 8.02
CA GLY A 36 -5.88 -6.34 8.46
C GLY A 36 -4.83 -7.31 8.94
N THR A 37 -5.29 -8.52 9.19
CA THR A 37 -4.47 -9.69 9.53
C THR A 37 -4.59 -10.67 8.39
N ASN A 38 -3.47 -11.04 7.80
CA ASN A 38 -3.44 -11.74 6.51
C ASN A 38 -2.75 -13.10 6.64
N ILE A 39 -2.68 -13.83 5.54
CA ILE A 39 -2.18 -15.21 5.57
C ILE A 39 -0.65 -15.22 5.44
N GLY A 40 0.00 -16.00 6.32
CA GLY A 40 1.41 -16.30 6.17
C GLY A 40 2.29 -15.05 6.15
N ASN A 41 3.02 -14.86 5.06
CA ASN A 41 3.98 -13.77 4.89
C ASN A 41 3.39 -12.47 4.34
N GLU A 42 2.10 -12.43 4.10
CA GLU A 42 1.44 -11.18 3.76
C GLU A 42 1.52 -10.23 4.95
N LEU A 43 1.81 -8.95 4.68
CA LEU A 43 1.97 -7.98 5.77
C LEU A 43 0.67 -7.75 6.51
N ASP A 44 0.78 -7.73 7.85
CA ASP A 44 -0.34 -7.46 8.74
C ASP A 44 -0.29 -6.03 9.25
N GLY A 45 -1.45 -5.48 9.60
CA GLY A 45 -1.55 -4.30 10.42
C GLY A 45 -1.23 -4.61 11.87
N LYS A 46 -1.09 -3.57 12.68
CA LYS A 46 -0.74 -3.68 14.10
C LYS A 46 -1.81 -3.03 14.97
N GLY A 47 -1.85 -3.45 16.23
CA GLY A 47 -2.75 -2.88 17.21
C GLY A 47 -4.21 -3.28 17.02
N GLU A 48 -5.10 -2.61 17.76
CA GLU A 48 -6.52 -2.94 17.78
C GLU A 48 -7.23 -2.72 16.44
N ARG A 49 -6.72 -1.77 15.62
CA ARG A 49 -7.29 -1.47 14.30
C ARG A 49 -6.63 -2.25 13.18
N HIS A 50 -5.63 -3.05 13.48
CA HIS A 50 -4.87 -3.80 12.48
C HIS A 50 -4.42 -2.88 11.35
N ASP A 51 -3.76 -1.76 11.70
CA ASP A 51 -3.41 -0.72 10.75
C ASP A 51 -1.91 -0.58 10.53
N ARG A 52 -1.58 0.06 9.41
CA ARG A 52 -0.23 0.48 9.03
C ARG A 52 -0.31 1.76 8.22
N PRO A 53 0.76 2.54 8.17
CA PRO A 53 0.86 3.55 7.13
C PRO A 53 0.89 2.88 5.75
N ILE A 54 0.17 3.46 4.81
CA ILE A 54 0.14 2.97 3.44
C ILE A 54 0.38 4.15 2.49
N LEU A 55 1.15 3.90 1.44
CA LEU A 55 1.33 4.85 0.34
C LEU A 55 0.29 4.53 -0.73
N ILE A 56 -0.51 5.51 -1.10
CA ILE A 56 -1.47 5.37 -2.20
C ILE A 56 -0.70 5.47 -3.51
N VAL A 57 -0.61 4.35 -4.20
CA VAL A 57 0.12 4.26 -5.46
C VAL A 57 -0.73 4.78 -6.60
N ARG A 58 -1.99 4.38 -6.64
CA ARG A 58 -2.94 4.83 -7.65
C ARG A 58 -4.36 4.77 -7.11
N ARG A 59 -5.02 5.91 -7.14
CA ARG A 59 -6.46 5.99 -6.89
C ARG A 59 -7.20 5.63 -8.18
N PHE A 60 -8.04 4.61 -8.13
CA PHE A 60 -8.84 4.25 -9.30
C PHE A 60 -10.15 5.03 -9.36
N ASN A 61 -10.77 5.18 -8.20
CA ASN A 61 -12.05 5.88 -8.04
C ASN A 61 -12.20 6.22 -6.56
N VAL A 62 -13.39 6.66 -6.13
CA VAL A 62 -13.63 7.00 -4.74
C VAL A 62 -13.61 5.75 -3.83
N GLU A 63 -13.88 4.57 -4.39
CA GLU A 63 -14.01 3.33 -3.61
C GLU A 63 -12.71 2.55 -3.47
N THR A 64 -11.85 2.52 -4.48
CA THR A 64 -10.70 1.61 -4.49
C THR A 64 -9.40 2.27 -4.94
N PHE A 65 -8.30 1.73 -4.44
CA PHE A 65 -6.96 2.17 -4.81
C PHE A 65 -5.95 1.04 -4.68
N PHE A 66 -4.85 1.17 -5.42
CA PHE A 66 -3.64 0.38 -5.18
C PHE A 66 -2.81 1.08 -4.10
N GLY A 67 -2.39 0.31 -3.11
CA GLY A 67 -1.53 0.81 -2.06
C GLY A 67 -0.41 -0.15 -1.73
N VAL A 68 0.61 0.36 -1.08
CA VAL A 68 1.73 -0.43 -0.58
C VAL A 68 1.98 -0.07 0.88
N CYS A 69 2.11 -1.10 1.72
CA CYS A 69 2.38 -0.92 3.15
C CYS A 69 3.77 -0.34 3.37
N LEU A 70 3.88 0.54 4.34
CA LEU A 70 5.14 1.08 4.81
C LEU A 70 5.55 0.38 6.10
N ILE A 71 6.85 0.13 6.22
CA ILE A 71 7.47 -0.52 7.37
C ILE A 71 8.33 0.52 8.08
N GLY A 72 8.23 0.59 9.40
CA GLY A 72 8.89 1.62 10.19
C GLY A 72 10.34 1.32 10.57
N HIS A 73 10.99 0.41 9.90
CA HIS A 73 12.39 0.10 10.17
C HIS A 73 13.14 -0.19 8.88
N GLU A 74 14.45 0.04 8.92
CA GLU A 74 15.30 -0.11 7.75
C GLU A 74 15.35 -1.56 7.30
N ARG A 75 15.09 -1.75 6.01
CA ARG A 75 15.29 -3.01 5.32
C ARG A 75 15.97 -2.74 3.98
N LYS A 76 16.85 -3.64 3.58
CA LYS A 76 17.60 -3.51 2.33
C LYS A 76 17.27 -4.66 1.39
N GLY A 77 17.37 -4.41 0.11
CA GLY A 77 17.12 -5.40 -0.93
C GLY A 77 16.26 -4.83 -2.04
N LYS A 78 16.12 -5.60 -3.10
CA LYS A 78 15.45 -5.15 -4.34
C LYS A 78 13.95 -4.89 -4.17
N TYR A 79 13.34 -5.44 -3.13
CA TYR A 79 11.91 -5.28 -2.89
C TYR A 79 11.57 -4.11 -1.97
N TYR A 80 12.59 -3.41 -1.46
CA TYR A 80 12.40 -2.35 -0.48
C TYR A 80 12.82 -1.00 -1.04
N PHE A 81 12.00 0.00 -0.83
CA PHE A 81 12.25 1.36 -1.30
C PHE A 81 12.05 2.34 -0.14
N SER A 82 13.09 3.11 0.19
CA SER A 82 12.97 4.13 1.23
C SER A 82 12.15 5.30 0.72
N VAL A 83 11.12 5.67 1.47
CA VAL A 83 10.28 6.83 1.15
C VAL A 83 10.66 8.05 1.99
N GLY A 84 11.71 7.94 2.82
CA GLY A 84 12.12 8.99 3.72
C GLY A 84 11.36 8.93 5.03
N LYS A 85 11.17 10.09 5.66
CA LYS A 85 10.50 10.16 6.95
C LYS A 85 8.99 10.30 6.78
N VAL A 86 8.27 9.49 7.53
CA VAL A 86 6.81 9.51 7.62
C VAL A 86 6.47 9.60 9.11
N ASP A 87 5.80 10.67 9.49
CA ASP A 87 5.45 10.92 10.89
C ASP A 87 6.70 10.84 11.80
N HIS A 88 7.77 11.52 11.37
CA HIS A 88 9.06 11.64 12.07
C HIS A 88 9.88 10.34 12.16
N ARG A 89 9.49 9.29 11.48
CA ARG A 89 10.20 8.01 11.45
C ARG A 89 10.55 7.62 10.03
N ASP A 90 11.71 7.00 9.86
CA ASP A 90 12.08 6.43 8.58
C ASP A 90 11.09 5.35 8.17
N ALA A 91 10.69 5.37 6.92
CA ALA A 91 9.72 4.42 6.39
C ALA A 91 10.21 3.82 5.09
N VAL A 92 9.90 2.55 4.90
CA VAL A 92 10.29 1.76 3.74
C VAL A 92 9.05 1.11 3.15
N ALA A 93 8.90 1.24 1.84
CA ALA A 93 7.84 0.55 1.11
C ALA A 93 8.30 -0.86 0.74
N ASN A 94 7.46 -1.86 1.01
CA ASN A 94 7.71 -3.22 0.53
C ASN A 94 6.99 -3.39 -0.81
N LEU A 95 7.75 -3.28 -1.89
CA LEU A 95 7.22 -3.24 -3.25
C LEU A 95 6.50 -4.52 -3.67
N SER A 96 6.85 -5.66 -3.06
CA SER A 96 6.20 -6.93 -3.38
C SER A 96 4.82 -7.08 -2.73
N GLN A 97 4.46 -6.16 -1.83
CA GLN A 97 3.21 -6.22 -1.07
C GLN A 97 2.18 -5.19 -1.56
N VAL A 98 2.30 -4.75 -2.81
CA VAL A 98 1.30 -3.87 -3.41
C VAL A 98 -0.01 -4.65 -3.61
N ARG A 99 -1.13 -4.01 -3.27
CA ARG A 99 -2.44 -4.66 -3.43
C ARG A 99 -3.56 -3.65 -3.55
N LEU A 100 -4.73 -4.14 -3.92
CA LEU A 100 -5.96 -3.36 -3.95
C LEU A 100 -6.55 -3.24 -2.54
N TYR A 101 -7.02 -2.05 -2.21
CA TYR A 101 -7.74 -1.77 -0.96
C TYR A 101 -9.02 -1.01 -1.24
N ASP A 102 -10.04 -1.29 -0.45
CA ASP A 102 -11.22 -0.44 -0.39
C ASP A 102 -10.95 0.78 0.48
N SER A 103 -11.42 1.95 0.07
CA SER A 103 -11.10 3.21 0.77
C SER A 103 -11.77 3.35 2.14
N THR A 104 -12.73 2.48 2.48
CA THR A 104 -13.27 2.42 3.85
C THR A 104 -12.19 2.05 4.88
N ARG A 105 -11.09 1.45 4.44
CA ARG A 105 -9.96 1.11 5.32
C ARG A 105 -9.11 2.31 5.70
N LEU A 106 -9.22 3.45 5.00
CA LEU A 106 -8.43 4.65 5.27
C LEU A 106 -8.93 5.34 6.55
N ILE A 107 -8.00 5.62 7.47
CA ILE A 107 -8.31 6.18 8.78
C ILE A 107 -8.05 7.68 8.79
N ARG A 108 -6.80 8.09 8.53
CA ARG A 108 -6.43 9.50 8.46
C ARG A 108 -5.17 9.68 7.61
N LYS A 109 -5.09 10.84 6.97
CA LYS A 109 -3.94 11.22 6.17
C LYS A 109 -2.77 11.61 7.06
N ILE A 110 -1.57 11.13 6.70
CA ILE A 110 -0.31 11.46 7.38
C ILE A 110 0.43 12.56 6.62
N GLY A 111 0.50 12.45 5.30
CA GLY A 111 1.26 13.37 4.48
C GLY A 111 1.18 13.03 2.99
N THR A 112 2.02 13.67 2.21
CA THR A 112 2.10 13.44 0.75
C THR A 112 3.56 13.30 0.35
N LEU A 113 3.87 12.24 -0.38
CA LEU A 113 5.21 12.01 -0.89
C LEU A 113 5.50 13.01 -2.01
N ASP A 114 6.69 13.59 -2.02
CA ASP A 114 7.07 14.52 -3.06
C ASP A 114 7.12 13.86 -4.45
N GLU A 115 6.91 14.65 -5.49
CA GLU A 115 6.80 14.12 -6.86
C GLU A 115 8.06 13.40 -7.32
N ALA A 116 9.23 13.95 -7.01
CA ALA A 116 10.50 13.35 -7.44
C ALA A 116 10.70 11.96 -6.80
N THR A 117 10.44 11.85 -5.50
CA THR A 117 10.53 10.56 -4.80
C THR A 117 9.49 9.59 -5.33
N PHE A 118 8.29 10.07 -5.58
CA PHE A 118 7.21 9.23 -6.11
C PHE A 118 7.55 8.67 -7.50
N LYS A 119 8.16 9.47 -8.36
CA LYS A 119 8.61 8.98 -9.67
C LYS A 119 9.66 7.89 -9.55
N ARG A 120 10.61 8.05 -8.64
CA ARG A 120 11.60 7.00 -8.37
C ARG A 120 10.95 5.74 -7.81
N PHE A 121 9.96 5.92 -6.93
CA PHE A 121 9.16 4.82 -6.39
C PHE A 121 8.43 4.06 -7.51
N GLN A 122 7.77 4.77 -8.42
CA GLN A 122 7.05 4.15 -9.53
C GLN A 122 7.97 3.33 -10.41
N LYS A 123 9.16 3.85 -10.70
CA LYS A 123 10.16 3.13 -11.48
C LYS A 123 10.61 1.86 -10.78
N ALA A 124 10.89 1.94 -9.49
CA ALA A 124 11.29 0.79 -8.69
C ALA A 124 10.19 -0.26 -8.64
N LEU A 125 8.95 0.15 -8.42
CA LEU A 125 7.79 -0.74 -8.38
C LEU A 125 7.60 -1.44 -9.71
N SER A 126 7.68 -0.72 -10.81
CA SER A 126 7.57 -1.28 -12.16
C SER A 126 8.64 -2.34 -12.39
N GLY A 127 9.88 -2.07 -11.96
CA GLY A 127 10.97 -3.04 -12.08
C GLY A 127 10.73 -4.31 -11.28
N VAL A 128 10.19 -4.20 -10.08
CA VAL A 128 9.88 -5.36 -9.23
C VAL A 128 8.74 -6.19 -9.81
N LEU A 129 7.68 -5.52 -10.29
CA LEU A 129 6.48 -6.23 -10.76
C LEU A 129 6.65 -6.82 -12.17
N PHE A 130 7.36 -6.13 -13.05
CA PHE A 130 7.40 -6.47 -14.47
C PHE A 130 8.80 -6.75 -15.00
N GLY A 131 9.83 -6.47 -14.24
CA GLY A 131 11.22 -6.57 -14.66
C GLY A 131 11.69 -5.34 -15.43
N ASN A 132 12.99 -5.30 -15.73
CA ASN A 132 13.62 -4.12 -16.35
C ASN A 132 13.48 -4.06 -17.87
N ASN A 133 13.05 -5.15 -18.50
CA ASN A 133 12.91 -5.28 -19.95
C ASN A 133 11.45 -5.30 -20.37
N LEU A 134 10.68 -4.32 -19.89
CA LEU A 134 9.28 -4.22 -20.31
C LEU A 134 9.20 -3.96 -21.81
N PRO A 135 8.33 -4.70 -22.52
CA PRO A 135 8.08 -4.39 -23.93
C PRO A 135 7.40 -3.01 -24.04
N PRO A 136 7.53 -2.35 -25.18
CA PRO A 136 6.81 -1.09 -25.42
C PRO A 136 5.31 -1.28 -25.22
N PHE A 137 4.69 -0.30 -24.60
CA PHE A 137 3.26 -0.33 -24.35
C PHE A 137 2.49 -0.41 -25.68
N GLY A 138 1.54 -1.37 -25.77
CA GLY A 138 0.78 -1.59 -26.99
C GLY A 138 1.54 -2.32 -28.09
N GLY A 139 2.72 -2.88 -27.78
CA GLY A 139 3.54 -3.58 -28.74
C GLY A 139 3.13 -5.04 -28.97
N GLU A 140 3.92 -5.74 -29.77
CA GLU A 140 3.69 -7.15 -30.12
C GLU A 140 3.65 -8.08 -28.92
N ALA A 141 4.30 -7.73 -27.83
CA ALA A 141 4.30 -8.54 -26.62
C ALA A 141 2.89 -8.74 -26.07
N GLU A 142 2.01 -7.76 -26.20
CA GLU A 142 0.61 -7.90 -25.79
C GLU A 142 -0.14 -8.89 -26.66
N ALA A 143 0.13 -8.91 -27.96
CA ALA A 143 -0.51 -9.82 -28.89
C ALA A 143 -0.13 -11.28 -28.65
N ASN A 144 0.99 -11.53 -27.99
CA ASN A 144 1.51 -12.86 -27.72
C ASN A 144 1.14 -13.39 -26.33
N MET A 145 0.38 -12.64 -25.55
CA MET A 145 -0.02 -13.05 -24.19
C MET A 145 -1.19 -14.04 -24.21
#